data_39bd9ae2622f83d4a54c22ddb53ecafb
#
_entry.id   39bd9ae2622f83d4a54c22ddb53ecafb
#
_cell.length_a   1.000
_cell.length_b   1.000
_cell.length_c   1.000
_cell.angle_alpha   90.00
_cell.angle_beta   90.00
_cell.angle_gamma   90.00
#
_symmetry.space_group_name_H-M   'P 1'
#
loop_
_entity.id
_entity.type
_entity.pdbx_description
1 polymer ?
#
loop_
_entity_poly.entity_id
_entity_poly.type
_entity_poly.pdbx_seq_one_letter_code
_entity_poly.pdbx_strand_id
1 'polypeptide(L)'
;MTTANDILKQIKDNDVKFVDLRFTDPKGKMQHVTMDVVAVDEDMFADGVMFDGSSIAGWKAINESDMVLMPDTETAHMDPFFAQSTMVIVCDILDPISGESYNRDPRGTAKKAEAYMKAEGVGDTIYVGPEAEFFIFDDVKYKADPYNTGFKLDSTELPSNDDAEYETGNMGHRPRVKGGYFPVPPIDSGQDMRSEMLSVMSEMGVVVEKHHHEVAAAQHELGIKFDSLTRNADKMQIYKYVIHQVANAYGKTATFMPKPVYGDNGSGMHVHQSIWKDGKPTFAGNEYAGLSESCLFYIGGIIKHAKALNAFTNPSTNSYKRLVPGFEAPVLLAYSARNRSASCRIPFGTSPKAKRVEVRFPDPTANPYLGFAAMLMAGLDGIKNKIHPGAAMDKDLYDLPPKELKKIPTVCGSLREALQSLDKDRGFLKAGGVFDDDQIDAYIELKMAEVLRFEMTPHPVEFDMYYSV
;
A
#
# COMPACT_ATOMS: atom_id res chain seq x y z
N MET A 1 9.81 -2.46 25.61
CA MET A 1 8.80 -1.41 25.34
C MET A 1 9.42 -0.07 25.69
N THR A 2 9.44 0.84 24.72
CA THR A 2 9.91 2.21 24.92
C THR A 2 8.87 2.98 25.73
N THR A 3 9.28 3.63 26.80
CA THR A 3 8.37 4.38 27.69
C THR A 3 8.33 5.86 27.31
N ALA A 4 7.33 6.62 27.80
CA ALA A 4 7.29 8.07 27.66
C ALA A 4 8.59 8.74 28.17
N ASN A 5 9.11 8.28 29.30
CA ASN A 5 10.36 8.78 29.86
C ASN A 5 11.58 8.51 28.97
N ASP A 6 11.61 7.38 28.26
CA ASP A 6 12.66 7.08 27.29
C ASP A 6 12.60 8.07 26.11
N ILE A 7 11.39 8.41 25.64
CA ILE A 7 11.21 9.41 24.58
C ILE A 7 11.59 10.80 25.04
N LEU A 8 11.14 11.24 26.21
CA LEU A 8 11.52 12.54 26.78
C LEU A 8 13.04 12.68 26.99
N LYS A 9 13.70 11.57 27.33
CA LYS A 9 15.17 11.53 27.38
C LYS A 9 15.78 11.67 25.97
N GLN A 10 15.28 10.92 24.97
CA GLN A 10 15.76 11.03 23.60
C GLN A 10 15.57 12.44 23.04
N ILE A 11 14.45 13.10 23.33
CA ILE A 11 14.19 14.50 22.98
C ILE A 11 15.31 15.41 23.50
N LYS A 12 15.72 15.26 24.74
CA LYS A 12 16.80 16.04 25.34
C LYS A 12 18.16 15.68 24.73
N ASP A 13 18.46 14.39 24.60
CA ASP A 13 19.76 13.90 24.12
C ASP A 13 20.01 14.29 22.64
N ASN A 14 18.98 14.43 21.83
CA ASN A 14 19.07 14.83 20.41
C ASN A 14 18.76 16.32 20.16
N ASP A 15 18.65 17.15 21.20
CA ASP A 15 18.30 18.57 21.09
C ASP A 15 17.08 18.83 20.18
N VAL A 16 16.05 17.99 20.33
CA VAL A 16 14.82 18.08 19.55
C VAL A 16 14.11 19.40 19.83
N LYS A 17 13.68 20.08 18.77
CA LYS A 17 12.93 21.34 18.84
C LYS A 17 11.44 21.14 18.64
N PHE A 18 11.05 20.15 17.83
CA PHE A 18 9.66 19.87 17.49
C PHE A 18 9.37 18.36 17.57
N VAL A 19 8.15 18.05 17.97
CA VAL A 19 7.60 16.69 17.89
C VAL A 19 6.45 16.69 16.88
N ASP A 20 6.57 15.85 15.86
CA ASP A 20 5.62 15.74 14.76
C ASP A 20 4.76 14.48 14.95
N LEU A 21 3.50 14.67 15.31
CA LEU A 21 2.54 13.60 15.52
C LEU A 21 1.88 13.26 14.19
N ARG A 22 2.06 12.02 13.72
CA ARG A 22 1.56 11.56 12.41
C ARG A 22 0.50 10.49 12.55
N PHE A 23 -0.50 10.53 11.70
CA PHE A 23 -1.54 9.52 11.59
C PHE A 23 -1.96 9.33 10.13
N THR A 24 -2.74 8.29 9.82
CA THR A 24 -3.16 8.00 8.46
C THR A 24 -4.67 8.09 8.34
N ASP A 25 -5.16 8.84 7.34
CA ASP A 25 -6.58 8.96 7.06
C ASP A 25 -7.15 7.72 6.32
N PRO A 26 -8.48 7.58 6.15
CA PRO A 26 -9.08 6.42 5.47
C PRO A 26 -8.61 6.23 4.02
N LYS A 27 -8.16 7.29 3.34
CA LYS A 27 -7.60 7.19 1.97
C LYS A 27 -6.16 6.67 1.93
N GLY A 28 -5.50 6.52 3.09
CA GLY A 28 -4.10 6.13 3.19
C GLY A 28 -3.12 7.30 3.12
N LYS A 29 -3.62 8.54 3.19
CA LYS A 29 -2.79 9.73 3.24
C LYS A 29 -2.30 9.98 4.66
N MET A 30 -0.99 10.22 4.81
CA MET A 30 -0.41 10.63 6.10
C MET A 30 -0.78 12.09 6.40
N GLN A 31 -1.30 12.32 7.59
CA GLN A 31 -1.61 13.63 8.16
C GLN A 31 -0.71 13.88 9.35
N HIS A 32 -0.49 15.15 9.73
CA HIS A 32 0.34 15.47 10.87
C HIS A 32 -0.03 16.77 11.57
N VAL A 33 0.45 16.91 12.80
CA VAL A 33 0.53 18.15 13.53
C VAL A 33 1.88 18.22 14.26
N THR A 34 2.55 19.36 14.16
CA THR A 34 3.86 19.58 14.79
C THR A 34 3.70 20.40 16.05
N MET A 35 4.23 19.91 17.16
CA MET A 35 4.23 20.56 18.47
C MET A 35 5.62 21.12 18.79
N ASP A 36 5.67 22.30 19.37
CA ASP A 36 6.90 22.79 20.01
C ASP A 36 7.26 21.89 21.19
N VAL A 37 8.55 21.61 21.38
CA VAL A 37 9.04 20.71 22.43
C VAL A 37 8.64 21.15 23.83
N VAL A 38 8.40 22.44 24.05
CA VAL A 38 7.96 22.96 25.38
C VAL A 38 6.56 22.49 25.76
N ALA A 39 5.75 22.05 24.80
CA ALA A 39 4.41 21.49 25.01
C ALA A 39 4.42 19.95 25.09
N VAL A 40 5.59 19.33 25.14
CA VAL A 40 5.74 17.87 25.15
C VAL A 40 6.20 17.42 26.53
N ASP A 41 5.33 16.76 27.26
CA ASP A 41 5.54 16.27 28.62
C ASP A 41 4.98 14.84 28.80
N GLU A 42 4.99 14.36 30.03
CA GLU A 42 4.45 13.03 30.33
C GLU A 42 2.92 12.96 30.10
N ASP A 43 2.20 14.05 30.31
CA ASP A 43 0.74 14.12 30.13
C ASP A 43 0.35 13.94 28.66
N MET A 44 1.14 14.49 27.74
CA MET A 44 0.95 14.26 26.30
C MET A 44 0.96 12.75 25.94
N PHE A 45 1.81 11.97 26.57
CA PHE A 45 1.88 10.51 26.33
C PHE A 45 0.80 9.72 27.09
N ALA A 46 0.27 10.27 28.17
CA ALA A 46 -0.78 9.64 28.96
C ALA A 46 -2.18 9.92 28.39
N ASP A 47 -2.46 11.18 28.06
CA ASP A 47 -3.77 11.67 27.70
C ASP A 47 -3.94 11.92 26.19
N GLY A 48 -2.82 12.00 25.44
CA GLY A 48 -2.79 12.31 24.02
C GLY A 48 -3.02 13.80 23.72
N VAL A 49 -3.23 14.11 22.44
CA VAL A 49 -3.43 15.48 21.94
C VAL A 49 -4.78 15.58 21.24
N MET A 50 -5.61 16.50 21.69
CA MET A 50 -6.92 16.77 21.07
C MET A 50 -6.78 17.45 19.72
N PHE A 51 -7.60 17.05 18.75
CA PHE A 51 -7.67 17.66 17.43
C PHE A 51 -9.08 17.55 16.82
N ASP A 52 -9.34 18.36 15.77
CA ASP A 52 -10.59 18.34 15.01
C ASP A 52 -10.57 17.23 13.93
N GLY A 53 -11.20 16.10 14.24
CA GLY A 53 -11.37 14.99 13.31
C GLY A 53 -12.36 15.25 12.17
N SER A 54 -13.25 16.26 12.28
CA SER A 54 -14.23 16.57 11.24
C SER A 54 -13.61 17.14 9.97
N SER A 55 -12.39 17.66 10.08
CA SER A 55 -11.59 18.11 8.95
C SER A 55 -10.95 16.98 8.15
N ILE A 56 -11.04 15.74 8.63
CA ILE A 56 -10.50 14.55 7.97
C ILE A 56 -11.60 13.88 7.14
N ALA A 57 -11.36 13.76 5.82
CA ALA A 57 -12.34 13.18 4.91
C ALA A 57 -12.68 11.71 5.27
N GLY A 58 -13.96 11.40 5.37
CA GLY A 58 -14.47 10.07 5.72
C GLY A 58 -14.57 9.80 7.22
N TRP A 59 -14.24 10.79 8.07
CA TRP A 59 -14.44 10.72 9.51
C TRP A 59 -15.77 11.38 9.92
N LYS A 60 -15.95 11.61 11.24
CA LYS A 60 -17.22 12.08 11.78
C LYS A 60 -17.56 13.53 11.39
N ALA A 61 -18.82 13.89 11.56
CA ALA A 61 -19.31 15.24 11.29
C ALA A 61 -18.90 16.23 12.39
N ILE A 62 -19.06 17.51 12.12
CA ILE A 62 -18.62 18.62 12.98
C ILE A 62 -19.20 18.60 14.41
N ASN A 63 -20.36 17.98 14.60
CA ASN A 63 -20.97 17.82 15.91
C ASN A 63 -20.36 16.73 16.81
N GLU A 64 -19.42 15.94 16.27
CA GLU A 64 -18.64 14.91 16.95
C GLU A 64 -17.16 15.00 16.53
N SER A 65 -16.62 16.24 16.49
CA SER A 65 -15.34 16.54 15.87
C SER A 65 -14.13 16.17 16.71
N ASP A 66 -14.28 16.19 18.03
CA ASP A 66 -13.16 16.02 18.95
C ASP A 66 -12.62 14.59 18.93
N MET A 67 -11.33 14.45 18.66
CA MET A 67 -10.57 13.20 18.62
C MET A 67 -9.25 13.35 19.36
N VAL A 68 -8.65 12.24 19.75
CA VAL A 68 -7.36 12.22 20.43
C VAL A 68 -6.31 11.54 19.56
N LEU A 69 -5.17 12.22 19.33
CA LEU A 69 -3.94 11.62 18.84
C LEU A 69 -3.21 10.97 20.02
N MET A 70 -3.14 9.65 20.06
CA MET A 70 -2.41 8.91 21.09
C MET A 70 -1.06 8.43 20.56
N PRO A 71 0.06 9.01 21.01
CA PRO A 71 1.38 8.68 20.47
C PRO A 71 1.80 7.23 20.81
N ASP A 72 2.26 6.48 19.80
CA ASP A 72 2.88 5.17 19.98
C ASP A 72 4.40 5.34 20.13
N THR A 73 4.88 5.30 21.33
CA THR A 73 6.31 5.54 21.68
C THR A 73 7.28 4.60 20.98
N GLU A 74 6.84 3.42 20.54
CA GLU A 74 7.70 2.48 19.79
C GLU A 74 7.93 2.87 18.33
N THR A 75 7.25 3.91 17.83
CA THR A 75 7.39 4.42 16.48
C THR A 75 8.29 5.64 16.36
N ALA A 76 8.76 6.17 17.49
CA ALA A 76 9.53 7.41 17.53
C ALA A 76 10.84 7.30 16.73
N HIS A 77 11.07 8.26 15.85
CA HIS A 77 12.29 8.37 15.05
C HIS A 77 12.57 9.83 14.68
N MET A 78 13.82 10.14 14.34
CA MET A 78 14.19 11.47 13.86
C MET A 78 13.85 11.62 12.38
N ASP A 79 13.39 12.82 11.98
CA ASP A 79 13.13 13.15 10.58
C ASP A 79 14.34 13.91 10.01
N PRO A 80 15.05 13.36 9.01
CA PRO A 80 16.25 13.99 8.49
C PRO A 80 15.97 15.11 7.46
N PHE A 81 14.72 15.31 7.06
CA PHE A 81 14.37 16.27 6.01
C PHE A 81 14.05 17.67 6.54
N PHE A 82 13.73 17.81 7.82
CA PHE A 82 13.42 19.12 8.40
C PHE A 82 14.68 19.89 8.78
N ALA A 83 14.64 21.21 8.55
CA ALA A 83 15.74 22.10 8.92
C ALA A 83 15.97 22.20 10.45
N GLN A 84 14.90 22.01 11.22
CA GLN A 84 14.95 21.96 12.67
C GLN A 84 14.88 20.51 13.15
N SER A 85 15.64 20.17 14.20
CA SER A 85 15.64 18.84 14.80
C SER A 85 14.22 18.45 15.21
N THR A 86 13.64 17.47 14.53
CA THR A 86 12.25 17.04 14.69
C THR A 86 12.17 15.54 14.92
N MET A 87 11.47 15.15 15.98
CA MET A 87 11.12 13.76 16.24
C MET A 87 9.71 13.47 15.72
N VAL A 88 9.55 12.39 14.98
CA VAL A 88 8.25 11.92 14.49
C VAL A 88 7.76 10.78 15.38
N ILE A 89 6.45 10.79 15.69
CA ILE A 89 5.77 9.70 16.40
C ILE A 89 4.46 9.40 15.68
N VAL A 90 4.23 8.12 15.35
CA VAL A 90 2.95 7.68 14.78
C VAL A 90 1.91 7.53 15.88
N CYS A 91 0.70 8.02 15.64
CA CYS A 91 -0.39 8.02 16.60
C CYS A 91 -1.50 7.05 16.21
N ASP A 92 -2.14 6.46 17.23
CA ASP A 92 -3.47 5.91 17.16
C ASP A 92 -4.51 7.03 17.34
N ILE A 93 -5.72 6.83 16.86
CA ILE A 93 -6.81 7.75 17.07
C ILE A 93 -7.80 7.16 18.09
N LEU A 94 -8.09 7.93 19.14
CA LEU A 94 -9.04 7.52 20.16
C LEU A 94 -10.27 8.43 20.17
N ASP A 95 -11.39 7.84 20.56
CA ASP A 95 -12.59 8.59 20.92
C ASP A 95 -12.40 9.19 22.32
N PRO A 96 -12.56 10.52 22.51
CA PRO A 96 -12.26 11.17 23.78
C PRO A 96 -13.23 10.81 24.91
N ILE A 97 -14.43 10.30 24.59
CA ILE A 97 -15.45 9.98 25.57
C ILE A 97 -15.24 8.57 26.13
N SER A 98 -15.02 7.61 25.23
CA SER A 98 -14.80 6.20 25.61
C SER A 98 -13.36 5.87 25.95
N GLY A 99 -12.39 6.63 25.43
CA GLY A 99 -10.97 6.32 25.48
C GLY A 99 -10.57 5.12 24.60
N GLU A 100 -11.51 4.58 23.81
CA GLU A 100 -11.27 3.45 22.94
C GLU A 100 -10.78 3.88 21.56
N SER A 101 -10.21 2.93 20.80
CA SER A 101 -9.80 3.17 19.42
C SER A 101 -10.98 3.61 18.57
N TYR A 102 -10.83 4.76 17.87
CA TYR A 102 -11.83 5.25 16.95
C TYR A 102 -12.10 4.24 15.83
N ASN A 103 -13.35 3.91 15.58
CA ASN A 103 -13.72 2.80 14.69
C ASN A 103 -13.30 3.00 13.23
N ARG A 104 -13.13 4.25 12.76
CA ARG A 104 -12.67 4.56 11.42
C ARG A 104 -11.17 4.84 11.34
N ASP A 105 -10.42 4.61 12.41
CA ASP A 105 -8.96 4.67 12.40
C ASP A 105 -8.36 3.46 11.66
N PRO A 106 -7.66 3.67 10.52
CA PRO A 106 -7.04 2.58 9.79
C PRO A 106 -6.02 1.79 10.63
N ARG A 107 -5.20 2.49 11.43
CA ARG A 107 -4.18 1.86 12.26
C ARG A 107 -4.81 1.03 13.40
N GLY A 108 -5.85 1.56 14.02
CA GLY A 108 -6.65 0.85 15.00
C GLY A 108 -7.30 -0.41 14.42
N THR A 109 -7.79 -0.35 13.18
CA THR A 109 -8.35 -1.51 12.46
C THR A 109 -7.28 -2.58 12.23
N ALA A 110 -6.06 -2.21 11.84
CA ALA A 110 -4.94 -3.14 11.69
C ALA A 110 -4.60 -3.86 13.00
N LYS A 111 -4.52 -3.13 14.11
CA LYS A 111 -4.29 -3.69 15.45
C LYS A 111 -5.42 -4.65 15.87
N LYS A 112 -6.68 -4.31 15.59
CA LYS A 112 -7.83 -5.19 15.86
C LYS A 112 -7.74 -6.50 15.06
N ALA A 113 -7.29 -6.44 13.80
CA ALA A 113 -7.12 -7.63 12.96
C ALA A 113 -6.04 -8.59 13.51
N GLU A 114 -4.89 -8.07 13.96
CA GLU A 114 -3.85 -8.86 14.61
C GLU A 114 -4.36 -9.48 15.94
N ALA A 115 -5.08 -8.69 16.73
CA ALA A 115 -5.66 -9.16 17.99
C ALA A 115 -6.71 -10.27 17.76
N TYR A 116 -7.55 -10.13 16.73
CA TYR A 116 -8.55 -11.14 16.36
C TYR A 116 -7.87 -12.45 15.92
N MET A 117 -6.85 -12.40 15.06
CA MET A 117 -6.09 -13.59 14.67
C MET A 117 -5.55 -14.35 15.89
N LYS A 118 -5.00 -13.61 16.86
CA LYS A 118 -4.46 -14.17 18.09
C LYS A 118 -5.56 -14.78 18.98
N ALA A 119 -6.70 -14.11 19.11
CA ALA A 119 -7.86 -14.58 19.88
C ALA A 119 -8.47 -15.86 19.30
N GLU A 120 -8.52 -16.00 17.96
CA GLU A 120 -8.97 -17.21 17.27
C GLU A 120 -7.93 -18.35 17.35
N GLY A 121 -6.76 -18.10 17.92
CA GLY A 121 -5.71 -19.12 18.12
C GLY A 121 -5.03 -19.60 16.84
N VAL A 122 -5.22 -18.87 15.72
CA VAL A 122 -4.62 -19.20 14.42
C VAL A 122 -3.12 -18.92 14.40
N GLY A 123 -2.71 -17.83 15.03
CA GLY A 123 -1.32 -17.43 15.18
C GLY A 123 -1.17 -16.30 16.18
N ASP A 124 0.06 -16.00 16.56
CA ASP A 124 0.41 -14.86 17.41
C ASP A 124 1.00 -13.68 16.61
N THR A 125 1.54 -13.96 15.44
CA THR A 125 2.18 -12.98 14.56
C THR A 125 1.83 -13.26 13.10
N ILE A 126 1.38 -12.24 12.38
CA ILE A 126 1.36 -12.22 10.93
C ILE A 126 2.49 -11.33 10.44
N TYR A 127 3.37 -11.87 9.61
CA TYR A 127 4.37 -11.11 8.88
C TYR A 127 3.84 -10.70 7.52
N VAL A 128 4.03 -9.42 7.20
CA VAL A 128 3.66 -8.81 5.92
C VAL A 128 4.90 -8.20 5.29
N GLY A 129 5.15 -8.51 4.02
CA GLY A 129 6.27 -7.98 3.23
C GLY A 129 5.74 -7.36 1.94
N PRO A 130 5.46 -6.05 1.90
CA PRO A 130 5.03 -5.37 0.68
C PRO A 130 6.22 -5.04 -0.22
N GLU A 131 5.99 -5.16 -1.54
CA GLU A 131 6.90 -4.75 -2.63
C GLU A 131 6.18 -3.66 -3.43
N ALA A 132 6.37 -2.39 -3.06
CA ALA A 132 5.67 -1.27 -3.70
C ALA A 132 6.54 -0.63 -4.77
N GLU A 133 6.04 -0.64 -6.00
CA GLU A 133 6.62 0.01 -7.15
C GLU A 133 6.13 1.47 -7.26
N PHE A 134 6.91 2.32 -7.91
CA PHE A 134 6.58 3.74 -8.10
C PHE A 134 7.26 4.31 -9.35
N PHE A 135 6.77 5.48 -9.80
CA PHE A 135 7.38 6.22 -10.90
C PHE A 135 8.02 7.50 -10.40
N ILE A 136 9.10 7.92 -11.07
CA ILE A 136 9.75 9.22 -10.85
C ILE A 136 9.81 9.97 -12.18
N PHE A 137 9.28 11.20 -12.18
CA PHE A 137 9.28 12.08 -13.33
C PHE A 137 10.09 13.35 -13.06
N ASP A 138 10.62 13.93 -14.12
CA ASP A 138 11.31 15.22 -14.08
C ASP A 138 10.30 16.39 -14.00
N ASP A 139 9.19 16.28 -14.72
CA ASP A 139 8.11 17.26 -14.70
C ASP A 139 6.74 16.59 -14.92
N VAL A 140 5.74 17.10 -14.21
CA VAL A 140 4.35 16.64 -14.33
C VAL A 140 3.44 17.86 -14.41
N LYS A 141 2.76 18.01 -15.54
CA LYS A 141 1.72 19.04 -15.74
C LYS A 141 0.39 18.37 -15.98
N TYR A 142 -0.65 18.81 -15.28
CA TYR A 142 -1.99 18.32 -15.54
C TYR A 142 -3.03 19.44 -15.42
N LYS A 143 -4.11 19.28 -16.16
CA LYS A 143 -5.27 20.15 -16.15
C LYS A 143 -6.53 19.32 -15.97
N ALA A 144 -7.40 19.76 -15.09
CA ALA A 144 -8.66 19.09 -14.77
C ALA A 144 -9.80 20.12 -14.68
N ASP A 145 -9.79 21.10 -15.57
CA ASP A 145 -10.82 22.12 -15.70
C ASP A 145 -11.97 21.63 -16.58
N PRO A 146 -13.19 22.17 -16.46
CA PRO A 146 -14.34 21.73 -17.27
C PRO A 146 -14.11 21.81 -18.78
N TYR A 147 -13.27 22.73 -19.24
CA TYR A 147 -13.00 22.99 -20.66
C TYR A 147 -11.60 22.60 -21.11
N ASN A 148 -10.76 22.11 -20.19
CA ASN A 148 -9.36 21.81 -20.50
C ASN A 148 -8.86 20.69 -19.58
N THR A 149 -8.87 19.47 -20.09
CA THR A 149 -8.39 18.28 -19.38
C THR A 149 -7.20 17.68 -20.11
N GLY A 150 -6.24 17.19 -19.37
CA GLY A 150 -5.08 16.52 -19.95
C GLY A 150 -3.90 16.51 -18.98
N PHE A 151 -2.86 15.81 -19.35
CA PHE A 151 -1.60 15.77 -18.61
C PHE A 151 -0.40 15.64 -19.55
N LYS A 152 0.75 16.09 -19.08
CA LYS A 152 2.04 15.87 -19.71
C LYS A 152 3.01 15.36 -18.66
N LEU A 153 3.69 14.28 -18.96
CA LEU A 153 4.75 13.69 -18.15
C LEU A 153 6.08 13.87 -18.89
N ASP A 154 7.11 14.23 -18.17
CA ASP A 154 8.46 14.28 -18.70
C ASP A 154 9.45 13.53 -17.81
N SER A 155 10.38 12.82 -18.42
CA SER A 155 11.48 12.13 -17.76
C SER A 155 12.61 11.91 -18.76
N THR A 156 13.84 11.98 -18.27
CA THR A 156 15.05 11.61 -19.04
C THR A 156 14.96 10.22 -19.65
N GLU A 157 14.14 9.36 -19.10
CA GLU A 157 13.96 7.97 -19.55
C GLU A 157 12.84 7.79 -20.57
N LEU A 158 11.96 8.79 -20.74
CA LEU A 158 10.86 8.68 -21.69
C LEU A 158 11.36 8.90 -23.13
N PRO A 159 10.79 8.17 -24.14
CA PRO A 159 11.19 8.31 -25.53
C PRO A 159 11.01 9.71 -26.09
N SER A 160 10.04 10.45 -25.57
CA SER A 160 9.65 11.80 -26.03
C SER A 160 10.16 12.92 -25.12
N ASN A 161 11.28 12.69 -24.43
CA ASN A 161 11.91 13.74 -23.63
C ASN A 161 12.56 14.77 -24.54
N ASP A 162 11.84 15.85 -24.83
CA ASP A 162 12.25 16.94 -25.70
C ASP A 162 12.09 18.34 -25.07
N ASP A 163 11.52 18.40 -23.85
CA ASP A 163 11.25 19.66 -23.16
C ASP A 163 12.36 20.10 -22.20
N ALA A 164 13.22 19.17 -21.77
CA ALA A 164 14.28 19.46 -20.82
C ALA A 164 15.62 19.77 -21.52
N GLU A 165 16.24 20.88 -21.13
CA GLU A 165 17.63 21.15 -21.44
C GLU A 165 18.54 20.58 -20.37
N TYR A 166 19.55 19.84 -20.77
CA TYR A 166 20.55 19.25 -19.87
C TYR A 166 21.89 19.95 -20.06
N GLU A 167 22.58 20.24 -18.96
CA GLU A 167 23.90 20.87 -18.97
C GLU A 167 24.90 20.12 -19.86
N THR A 168 24.84 18.78 -19.83
CA THR A 168 25.73 17.90 -20.64
C THR A 168 25.08 17.40 -21.93
N GLY A 169 23.86 17.86 -22.25
CA GLY A 169 23.06 17.32 -23.36
C GLY A 169 22.41 15.97 -23.01
N ASN A 170 21.45 15.55 -23.84
CA ASN A 170 20.81 14.26 -23.70
C ASN A 170 21.67 13.18 -24.38
N MET A 171 22.20 12.25 -23.57
CA MET A 171 23.13 11.21 -24.02
C MET A 171 22.45 10.03 -24.74
N GLY A 172 21.11 10.01 -24.84
CA GLY A 172 20.36 9.00 -25.57
C GLY A 172 20.26 7.62 -24.90
N HIS A 173 20.82 7.46 -23.72
CA HIS A 173 20.69 6.21 -22.94
C HIS A 173 19.33 6.16 -22.27
N ARG A 174 18.45 5.26 -22.73
CA ARG A 174 17.07 5.12 -22.22
C ARG A 174 16.62 3.68 -22.23
N PRO A 175 15.82 3.23 -21.26
CA PRO A 175 15.11 1.98 -21.38
C PRO A 175 14.09 2.08 -22.52
N ARG A 176 13.83 0.96 -23.20
CA ARG A 176 12.72 0.86 -24.15
C ARG A 176 11.42 0.63 -23.38
N VAL A 177 10.29 0.86 -24.03
CA VAL A 177 8.99 0.42 -23.51
C VAL A 177 9.07 -1.05 -23.14
N LYS A 178 8.73 -1.40 -21.91
CA LYS A 178 8.89 -2.72 -21.28
C LYS A 178 10.33 -3.26 -21.24
N GLY A 179 11.32 -2.41 -21.35
CA GLY A 179 12.74 -2.78 -21.42
C GLY A 179 13.60 -2.31 -20.23
N GLY A 180 12.98 -1.81 -19.16
CA GLY A 180 13.67 -1.20 -18.03
C GLY A 180 14.09 -2.15 -16.90
N TYR A 181 13.83 -3.47 -17.00
CA TYR A 181 14.14 -4.37 -15.90
C TYR A 181 15.65 -4.67 -15.79
N PHE A 182 16.25 -4.19 -14.70
CA PHE A 182 17.66 -4.42 -14.31
C PHE A 182 18.74 -3.91 -15.26
N PRO A 183 18.60 -2.80 -16.01
CA PRO A 183 19.74 -2.28 -16.74
C PRO A 183 20.78 -1.71 -15.77
N VAL A 184 22.02 -1.64 -16.21
CA VAL A 184 23.05 -0.89 -15.47
C VAL A 184 23.06 0.58 -15.90
N PRO A 185 23.59 1.50 -15.08
CA PRO A 185 23.85 2.87 -15.53
C PRO A 185 24.74 2.90 -16.80
N PRO A 186 24.55 3.86 -17.73
CA PRO A 186 23.71 5.03 -17.61
C PRO A 186 22.26 4.85 -18.07
N ILE A 187 21.84 3.67 -18.54
CA ILE A 187 20.42 3.40 -18.88
C ILE A 187 19.53 3.54 -17.64
N ASP A 188 19.94 2.97 -16.52
CA ASP A 188 19.36 3.19 -15.21
C ASP A 188 19.81 4.56 -14.68
N SER A 189 18.99 5.57 -14.84
CA SER A 189 19.28 6.95 -14.39
C SER A 189 19.01 7.17 -12.89
N GLY A 190 18.36 6.23 -12.21
CA GLY A 190 17.88 6.38 -10.82
C GLY A 190 18.75 5.70 -9.75
N GLN A 191 19.92 5.14 -10.11
CA GLN A 191 20.76 4.35 -9.20
C GLN A 191 21.11 5.08 -7.90
N ASP A 192 21.66 6.29 -7.98
CA ASP A 192 22.12 7.04 -6.82
C ASP A 192 20.95 7.53 -5.95
N MET A 193 19.90 8.02 -6.58
CA MET A 193 18.70 8.48 -5.89
C MET A 193 18.03 7.35 -5.10
N ARG A 194 17.89 6.13 -5.68
CA ARG A 194 17.36 4.98 -4.94
C ARG A 194 18.28 4.53 -3.81
N SER A 195 19.60 4.61 -4.00
CA SER A 195 20.57 4.33 -2.93
C SER A 195 20.42 5.29 -1.76
N GLU A 196 20.21 6.58 -2.03
CA GLU A 196 19.93 7.58 -1.00
C GLU A 196 18.59 7.31 -0.29
N MET A 197 17.54 6.96 -1.02
CA MET A 197 16.25 6.56 -0.42
C MET A 197 16.42 5.44 0.60
N LEU A 198 17.19 4.38 0.28
CA LEU A 198 17.47 3.29 1.21
C LEU A 198 18.30 3.74 2.42
N SER A 199 19.30 4.60 2.21
CA SER A 199 20.13 5.13 3.30
C SER A 199 19.29 5.91 4.29
N VAL A 200 18.46 6.83 3.81
CA VAL A 200 17.56 7.64 4.64
C VAL A 200 16.53 6.77 5.37
N MET A 201 15.91 5.78 4.68
CA MET A 201 15.01 4.84 5.33
C MET A 201 15.69 4.08 6.47
N SER A 202 16.95 3.68 6.27
CA SER A 202 17.73 2.99 7.29
C SER A 202 18.00 3.88 8.51
N GLU A 203 18.30 5.16 8.30
CA GLU A 203 18.43 6.15 9.38
C GLU A 203 17.12 6.34 10.16
N MET A 204 15.98 6.25 9.49
CA MET A 204 14.64 6.31 10.09
C MET A 204 14.18 4.96 10.68
N GLY A 205 15.06 3.97 10.81
CA GLY A 205 14.78 2.69 11.47
C GLY A 205 14.06 1.64 10.61
N VAL A 206 13.95 1.85 9.30
CA VAL A 206 13.43 0.85 8.36
C VAL A 206 14.55 -0.09 7.94
N VAL A 207 14.38 -1.39 8.12
CA VAL A 207 15.35 -2.37 7.62
C VAL A 207 15.15 -2.54 6.11
N VAL A 208 16.12 -2.10 5.33
CA VAL A 208 16.12 -2.12 3.88
C VAL A 208 16.88 -3.33 3.32
N GLU A 209 16.59 -3.75 2.08
CA GLU A 209 17.19 -4.94 1.48
C GLU A 209 17.87 -4.66 0.12
N LYS A 210 17.14 -4.07 -0.83
CA LYS A 210 17.59 -3.90 -2.22
C LYS A 210 16.84 -2.77 -2.92
N HIS A 211 17.36 -2.36 -4.07
CA HIS A 211 16.60 -1.53 -5.02
C HIS A 211 16.95 -1.92 -6.45
N HIS A 212 16.07 -1.60 -7.37
CA HIS A 212 16.30 -1.79 -8.80
C HIS A 212 15.39 -0.91 -9.65
N HIS A 213 15.76 -0.78 -10.93
CA HIS A 213 14.88 -0.23 -11.95
C HIS A 213 13.85 -1.30 -12.36
N GLU A 214 12.59 -0.89 -12.53
CA GLU A 214 11.50 -1.75 -12.93
C GLU A 214 11.29 -1.78 -14.44
N VAL A 215 10.28 -2.54 -14.92
CA VAL A 215 10.05 -2.84 -16.33
C VAL A 215 9.72 -1.60 -17.16
N ALA A 216 8.90 -0.69 -16.63
CA ALA A 216 8.55 0.54 -17.37
C ALA A 216 9.66 1.60 -17.26
N ALA A 217 9.73 2.48 -18.26
CA ALA A 217 10.55 3.68 -18.15
C ALA A 217 10.13 4.53 -16.96
N ALA A 218 11.08 5.09 -16.22
CA ALA A 218 10.88 5.89 -15.02
C ALA A 218 10.27 5.12 -13.83
N GLN A 219 10.26 3.79 -13.85
CA GLN A 219 9.69 2.95 -12.81
C GLN A 219 10.76 2.31 -11.94
N HIS A 220 10.52 2.28 -10.63
CA HIS A 220 11.48 1.84 -9.62
C HIS A 220 10.81 0.99 -8.54
N GLU A 221 11.61 0.17 -7.86
CA GLU A 221 11.23 -0.59 -6.69
C GLU A 221 12.34 -0.59 -5.63
N LEU A 222 11.94 -0.48 -4.36
CA LEU A 222 12.82 -0.66 -3.22
C LEU A 222 12.28 -1.79 -2.34
N GLY A 223 13.15 -2.67 -1.88
CA GLY A 223 12.82 -3.74 -0.94
C GLY A 223 13.05 -3.33 0.50
N ILE A 224 12.05 -3.49 1.33
CA ILE A 224 12.13 -3.41 2.79
C ILE A 224 11.84 -4.77 3.41
N LYS A 225 12.45 -5.04 4.56
CA LYS A 225 12.23 -6.30 5.26
C LYS A 225 10.79 -6.39 5.78
N PHE A 226 10.22 -7.60 5.71
CA PHE A 226 8.93 -7.89 6.32
C PHE A 226 8.92 -7.64 7.83
N ASP A 227 7.76 -7.29 8.37
CA ASP A 227 7.50 -7.13 9.80
C ASP A 227 6.06 -7.54 10.12
N SER A 228 5.62 -7.41 11.39
CA SER A 228 4.22 -7.58 11.76
C SER A 228 3.32 -6.59 10.99
N LEU A 229 2.06 -6.93 10.84
CA LEU A 229 1.13 -6.22 9.96
C LEU A 229 1.09 -4.72 10.24
N THR A 230 0.81 -4.31 11.48
CA THR A 230 0.72 -2.89 11.83
C THR A 230 2.06 -2.18 11.69
N ARG A 231 3.16 -2.80 12.15
CA ARG A 231 4.51 -2.21 12.03
C ARG A 231 4.95 -2.04 10.59
N ASN A 232 4.62 -3.00 9.72
CA ASN A 232 4.99 -2.84 8.32
C ASN A 232 4.08 -1.85 7.56
N ALA A 233 2.84 -1.67 8.01
CA ALA A 233 2.01 -0.57 7.52
C ALA A 233 2.58 0.80 7.93
N ASP A 234 3.07 0.96 9.17
CA ASP A 234 3.80 2.16 9.62
C ASP A 234 5.04 2.40 8.71
N LYS A 235 5.84 1.36 8.44
CA LYS A 235 7.02 1.44 7.56
C LYS A 235 6.68 1.77 6.12
N MET A 236 5.53 1.32 5.60
CA MET A 236 5.07 1.70 4.27
C MET A 236 4.73 3.18 4.16
N GLN A 237 4.26 3.80 5.23
CA GLN A 237 4.06 5.25 5.26
C GLN A 237 5.41 5.99 5.24
N ILE A 238 6.39 5.54 6.02
CA ILE A 238 7.77 6.07 5.97
C ILE A 238 8.37 5.88 4.57
N TYR A 239 8.21 4.69 3.97
CA TYR A 239 8.66 4.38 2.62
C TYR A 239 8.16 5.40 1.59
N LYS A 240 6.85 5.64 1.56
CA LYS A 240 6.24 6.62 0.66
C LYS A 240 6.74 8.04 0.94
N TYR A 241 6.84 8.41 2.20
CA TYR A 241 7.34 9.72 2.62
C TYR A 241 8.77 9.96 2.15
N VAL A 242 9.68 9.04 2.42
CA VAL A 242 11.10 9.15 2.03
C VAL A 242 11.26 9.24 0.52
N ILE A 243 10.52 8.42 -0.24
CA ILE A 243 10.57 8.44 -1.71
C ILE A 243 10.14 9.81 -2.26
N HIS A 244 9.06 10.38 -1.74
CA HIS A 244 8.63 11.73 -2.12
C HIS A 244 9.67 12.79 -1.78
N GLN A 245 10.23 12.75 -0.57
CA GLN A 245 11.19 13.75 -0.08
C GLN A 245 12.52 13.69 -0.82
N VAL A 246 13.08 12.49 -1.01
CA VAL A 246 14.34 12.33 -1.76
C VAL A 246 14.14 12.71 -3.23
N ALA A 247 13.05 12.27 -3.88
CA ALA A 247 12.76 12.71 -5.25
C ALA A 247 12.69 14.24 -5.36
N ASN A 248 12.01 14.90 -4.41
CA ASN A 248 11.95 16.37 -4.36
C ASN A 248 13.33 17.01 -4.18
N ALA A 249 14.20 16.44 -3.35
CA ALA A 249 15.58 16.92 -3.16
C ALA A 249 16.42 16.82 -4.44
N TYR A 250 16.12 15.86 -5.30
CA TYR A 250 16.74 15.72 -6.65
C TYR A 250 16.05 16.57 -7.72
N GLY A 251 15.10 17.44 -7.36
CA GLY A 251 14.35 18.25 -8.33
C GLY A 251 13.39 17.43 -9.20
N LYS A 252 12.97 16.26 -8.72
CA LYS A 252 12.07 15.34 -9.41
C LYS A 252 10.79 15.13 -8.59
N THR A 253 9.83 14.43 -9.16
CA THR A 253 8.58 14.10 -8.48
C THR A 253 8.29 12.60 -8.57
N ALA A 254 7.91 12.00 -7.44
CA ALA A 254 7.52 10.60 -7.37
C ALA A 254 6.00 10.44 -7.35
N THR A 255 5.50 9.34 -7.90
CA THR A 255 4.09 8.97 -7.81
C THR A 255 3.90 7.48 -7.58
N PHE A 256 2.92 7.16 -6.74
CA PHE A 256 2.42 5.80 -6.51
C PHE A 256 1.16 5.49 -7.33
N MET A 257 0.85 6.27 -8.34
CA MET A 257 -0.23 5.94 -9.28
C MET A 257 0.04 4.58 -9.93
N PRO A 258 -0.94 3.65 -9.92
CA PRO A 258 -0.73 2.31 -10.48
C PRO A 258 -0.49 2.29 -11.99
N LYS A 259 -1.02 3.28 -12.73
CA LYS A 259 -0.88 3.34 -14.18
C LYS A 259 -0.80 4.79 -14.68
N PRO A 260 0.34 5.47 -14.48
CA PRO A 260 0.51 6.84 -14.97
C PRO A 260 0.83 6.90 -16.47
N VAL A 261 1.40 5.83 -17.05
CA VAL A 261 1.85 5.79 -18.45
C VAL A 261 1.05 4.75 -19.23
N TYR A 262 0.47 5.17 -20.37
CA TYR A 262 -0.21 4.28 -21.30
C TYR A 262 0.80 3.44 -22.09
N GLY A 263 0.49 2.17 -22.33
CA GLY A 263 1.30 1.28 -23.20
C GLY A 263 2.52 0.64 -22.52
N ASP A 264 2.91 1.07 -21.32
CA ASP A 264 3.99 0.48 -20.53
C ASP A 264 3.45 -0.24 -19.29
N ASN A 265 4.29 -0.89 -18.47
CA ASN A 265 3.87 -1.56 -17.26
C ASN A 265 3.34 -0.57 -16.21
N GLY A 266 2.47 -1.03 -15.33
CA GLY A 266 1.99 -0.29 -14.16
C GLY A 266 2.65 -0.75 -12.87
N SER A 267 2.45 0.01 -11.79
CA SER A 267 2.99 -0.28 -10.46
C SER A 267 2.07 -1.16 -9.63
N GLY A 268 2.61 -2.27 -9.13
CA GLY A 268 2.00 -3.13 -8.13
C GLY A 268 2.50 -2.82 -6.73
N MET A 269 1.79 -3.34 -5.74
CA MET A 269 2.29 -3.55 -4.40
C MET A 269 1.99 -5.00 -4.03
N HIS A 270 2.91 -5.88 -4.42
CA HIS A 270 2.77 -7.29 -4.08
C HIS A 270 2.95 -7.49 -2.59
N VAL A 271 2.08 -8.27 -1.97
CA VAL A 271 2.09 -8.42 -0.51
C VAL A 271 2.37 -9.87 -0.13
N HIS A 272 3.57 -10.11 0.36
CA HIS A 272 3.95 -11.39 0.97
C HIS A 272 3.33 -11.50 2.36
N GLN A 273 2.77 -12.67 2.68
CA GLN A 273 2.08 -12.91 3.95
C GLN A 273 2.42 -14.29 4.50
N SER A 274 2.69 -14.36 5.80
CA SER A 274 2.84 -15.63 6.53
C SER A 274 2.43 -15.49 8.00
N ILE A 275 1.70 -16.49 8.51
CA ILE A 275 1.28 -16.55 9.92
C ILE A 275 2.24 -17.43 10.70
N TRP A 276 2.58 -16.99 11.90
CA TRP A 276 3.46 -17.69 12.83
C TRP A 276 2.77 -17.89 14.18
N LYS A 277 3.11 -18.98 14.84
CA LYS A 277 2.64 -19.32 16.19
C LYS A 277 3.77 -19.91 17.00
N ASP A 278 4.01 -19.37 18.20
CA ASP A 278 5.10 -19.81 19.09
C ASP A 278 6.46 -19.88 18.38
N GLY A 279 6.76 -18.87 17.57
CA GLY A 279 8.00 -18.75 16.79
C GLY A 279 8.14 -19.75 15.63
N LYS A 280 7.06 -20.44 15.23
CA LYS A 280 7.04 -21.43 14.15
C LYS A 280 6.12 -20.98 13.01
N PRO A 281 6.52 -21.17 11.73
CA PRO A 281 5.67 -20.85 10.58
C PRO A 281 4.51 -21.84 10.48
N THR A 282 3.28 -21.33 10.41
CA THR A 282 2.07 -22.16 10.28
C THR A 282 1.77 -22.53 8.83
N PHE A 283 2.42 -21.85 7.86
CA PHE A 283 2.17 -22.06 6.43
C PHE A 283 3.03 -23.18 5.82
N ALA A 284 4.02 -23.70 6.54
CA ALA A 284 4.83 -24.85 6.11
C ALA A 284 4.09 -26.17 6.38
N GLY A 285 4.14 -27.10 5.42
CA GLY A 285 3.50 -28.41 5.52
C GLY A 285 3.89 -29.36 4.40
N ASN A 286 3.04 -30.34 4.12
CA ASN A 286 3.29 -31.40 3.14
C ASN A 286 2.37 -31.33 1.91
N GLU A 287 1.53 -30.31 1.83
CA GLU A 287 0.64 -30.11 0.70
C GLU A 287 1.37 -29.45 -0.49
N TYR A 288 0.64 -29.04 -1.52
CA TYR A 288 1.17 -28.39 -2.73
C TYR A 288 2.23 -27.34 -2.41
N ALA A 289 3.37 -27.43 -3.09
CA ALA A 289 4.53 -26.56 -2.91
C ALA A 289 5.15 -26.54 -1.50
N GLY A 290 4.86 -27.54 -0.67
CA GLY A 290 5.31 -27.64 0.71
C GLY A 290 4.57 -26.69 1.65
N LEU A 291 3.34 -26.36 1.31
CA LEU A 291 2.43 -25.58 2.16
C LEU A 291 1.68 -26.48 3.14
N SER A 292 1.13 -25.88 4.18
CA SER A 292 0.15 -26.50 5.05
C SER A 292 -1.26 -26.38 4.49
N GLU A 293 -2.17 -27.23 4.95
CA GLU A 293 -3.61 -27.11 4.66
C GLU A 293 -4.15 -25.74 5.10
N SER A 294 -3.67 -25.23 6.24
CA SER A 294 -4.02 -23.88 6.72
C SER A 294 -3.65 -22.78 5.74
N CYS A 295 -2.48 -22.87 5.09
CA CYS A 295 -2.08 -21.92 4.07
C CYS A 295 -2.97 -22.02 2.82
N LEU A 296 -3.33 -23.23 2.39
CA LEU A 296 -4.27 -23.40 1.27
C LEU A 296 -5.63 -22.79 1.59
N PHE A 297 -6.16 -22.99 2.79
CA PHE A 297 -7.41 -22.34 3.22
C PHE A 297 -7.28 -20.82 3.28
N TYR A 298 -6.14 -20.29 3.73
CA TYR A 298 -5.85 -18.86 3.68
C TYR A 298 -5.94 -18.31 2.26
N ILE A 299 -5.28 -18.96 1.29
CA ILE A 299 -5.37 -18.63 -0.14
C ILE A 299 -6.82 -18.72 -0.63
N GLY A 300 -7.55 -19.75 -0.23
CA GLY A 300 -8.96 -19.93 -0.56
C GLY A 300 -9.83 -18.76 -0.10
N GLY A 301 -9.59 -18.24 1.11
CA GLY A 301 -10.25 -17.05 1.62
C GLY A 301 -9.93 -15.79 0.80
N ILE A 302 -8.64 -15.57 0.47
CA ILE A 302 -8.20 -14.47 -0.39
C ILE A 302 -8.91 -14.50 -1.75
N ILE A 303 -8.94 -15.66 -2.40
CA ILE A 303 -9.58 -15.82 -3.72
C ILE A 303 -11.10 -15.62 -3.64
N LYS A 304 -11.74 -16.19 -2.60
CA LYS A 304 -13.21 -16.06 -2.40
C LYS A 304 -13.62 -14.59 -2.26
N HIS A 305 -12.90 -13.83 -1.47
CA HIS A 305 -13.23 -12.43 -1.14
C HIS A 305 -12.51 -11.40 -2.02
N ALA A 306 -11.76 -11.82 -3.04
CA ALA A 306 -10.89 -10.96 -3.83
C ALA A 306 -11.58 -9.71 -4.39
N LYS A 307 -12.84 -9.83 -4.84
CA LYS A 307 -13.60 -8.69 -5.36
C LYS A 307 -13.93 -7.65 -4.29
N ALA A 308 -14.29 -8.07 -3.09
CA ALA A 308 -14.47 -7.17 -1.95
C ALA A 308 -13.13 -6.57 -1.49
N LEU A 309 -12.07 -7.38 -1.48
CA LEU A 309 -10.72 -6.92 -1.16
C LEU A 309 -10.22 -5.83 -2.10
N ASN A 310 -10.60 -5.87 -3.40
CA ASN A 310 -10.19 -4.84 -4.36
C ASN A 310 -10.59 -3.42 -3.93
N ALA A 311 -11.64 -3.24 -3.15
CA ALA A 311 -12.00 -1.92 -2.61
C ALA A 311 -10.88 -1.31 -1.73
N PHE A 312 -10.13 -2.15 -1.01
CA PHE A 312 -9.01 -1.74 -0.14
C PHE A 312 -7.63 -1.91 -0.78
N THR A 313 -7.46 -2.93 -1.60
CA THR A 313 -6.17 -3.26 -2.23
C THR A 313 -5.93 -2.50 -3.53
N ASN A 314 -6.99 -2.06 -4.21
CA ASN A 314 -6.98 -1.33 -5.48
C ASN A 314 -7.98 -0.16 -5.43
N PRO A 315 -7.75 0.81 -4.53
CA PRO A 315 -8.78 1.77 -4.13
C PRO A 315 -8.87 3.02 -5.01
N SER A 316 -8.24 3.03 -6.17
CA SER A 316 -8.29 4.17 -7.09
C SER A 316 -8.95 3.80 -8.43
N THR A 317 -9.53 4.78 -9.12
CA THR A 317 -9.99 4.59 -10.50
C THR A 317 -8.83 4.25 -11.44
N ASN A 318 -7.62 4.71 -11.10
CA ASN A 318 -6.39 4.42 -11.85
C ASN A 318 -5.90 2.95 -11.63
N SER A 319 -6.23 2.32 -10.52
CA SER A 319 -5.95 0.90 -10.24
C SER A 319 -6.42 -0.02 -11.38
N TYR A 320 -7.59 0.27 -11.94
CA TYR A 320 -8.23 -0.55 -12.97
C TYR A 320 -7.73 -0.24 -14.38
N LYS A 321 -6.88 0.75 -14.54
CA LYS A 321 -6.05 0.95 -15.76
C LYS A 321 -4.79 0.06 -15.73
N ARG A 322 -4.35 -0.39 -14.55
CA ARG A 322 -3.32 -1.41 -14.36
C ARG A 322 -3.91 -2.82 -14.47
N LEU A 323 -5.03 -3.10 -13.83
CA LEU A 323 -5.66 -4.42 -13.76
C LEU A 323 -6.41 -4.76 -15.07
N VAL A 324 -5.70 -4.75 -16.18
CA VAL A 324 -6.21 -5.14 -17.51
C VAL A 324 -5.44 -6.35 -18.04
N PRO A 325 -6.11 -7.29 -18.71
CA PRO A 325 -5.44 -8.45 -19.30
C PRO A 325 -4.35 -8.03 -20.32
N GLY A 326 -3.23 -8.76 -20.35
CA GLY A 326 -2.17 -8.55 -21.35
C GLY A 326 -1.07 -7.54 -20.99
N PHE A 327 -1.10 -6.94 -19.78
CA PHE A 327 -0.08 -6.00 -19.29
C PHE A 327 0.62 -6.50 -18.00
N GLU A 328 0.87 -7.81 -17.91
CA GLU A 328 1.53 -8.47 -16.76
C GLU A 328 0.82 -8.25 -15.42
N ALA A 329 -0.42 -7.78 -15.44
CA ALA A 329 -1.24 -7.62 -14.26
C ALA A 329 -1.92 -8.95 -13.90
N PRO A 330 -1.89 -9.38 -12.61
CA PRO A 330 -2.45 -10.65 -12.16
C PRO A 330 -3.97 -10.57 -11.98
N VAL A 331 -4.71 -10.49 -13.07
CA VAL A 331 -6.18 -10.32 -13.05
C VAL A 331 -6.95 -11.61 -12.79
N LEU A 332 -6.35 -12.78 -13.04
CA LEU A 332 -6.99 -14.08 -12.88
C LEU A 332 -6.83 -14.59 -11.45
N LEU A 333 -7.94 -14.90 -10.79
CA LEU A 333 -7.97 -15.38 -9.41
C LEU A 333 -7.61 -16.87 -9.37
N ALA A 334 -6.32 -17.11 -9.37
CA ALA A 334 -5.72 -18.43 -9.32
C ALA A 334 -4.50 -18.41 -8.38
N TYR A 335 -4.05 -19.59 -7.95
CA TYR A 335 -2.79 -19.72 -7.22
C TYR A 335 -1.84 -20.70 -7.92
N SER A 336 -0.56 -20.47 -7.80
CA SER A 336 0.47 -21.34 -8.37
C SER A 336 1.84 -21.13 -7.73
N ALA A 337 2.66 -22.18 -7.70
CA ALA A 337 4.05 -22.08 -7.28
C ALA A 337 4.93 -21.49 -8.39
N ARG A 338 5.77 -20.51 -8.03
CA ARG A 338 6.74 -19.86 -8.93
C ARG A 338 6.17 -19.12 -10.15
N ASN A 339 4.87 -19.15 -10.34
CA ASN A 339 4.21 -18.59 -11.52
C ASN A 339 3.75 -17.13 -11.24
N ARG A 340 4.35 -16.17 -11.93
CA ARG A 340 4.06 -14.74 -11.76
C ARG A 340 2.76 -14.29 -12.43
N SER A 341 2.13 -15.11 -13.27
CA SER A 341 0.84 -14.80 -13.88
C SER A 341 -0.36 -15.07 -12.95
N ALA A 342 -0.16 -15.81 -11.85
CA ALA A 342 -1.19 -16.08 -10.86
C ALA A 342 -1.35 -14.91 -9.87
N SER A 343 -2.58 -14.60 -9.46
CA SER A 343 -2.87 -13.55 -8.46
C SER A 343 -2.37 -13.90 -7.06
N CYS A 344 -2.31 -15.19 -6.73
CA CYS A 344 -1.70 -15.71 -5.50
C CYS A 344 -0.51 -16.59 -5.89
N ARG A 345 0.69 -16.05 -5.77
CA ARG A 345 1.93 -16.78 -6.06
C ARG A 345 2.53 -17.36 -4.78
N ILE A 346 3.07 -18.58 -4.88
CA ILE A 346 3.84 -19.20 -3.81
C ILE A 346 5.33 -19.11 -4.22
N PRO A 347 6.10 -18.20 -3.62
CA PRO A 347 7.52 -18.08 -3.92
C PRO A 347 8.28 -19.37 -3.58
N PHE A 348 9.29 -19.71 -4.40
CA PHE A 348 10.14 -20.85 -4.11
C PHE A 348 10.95 -20.62 -2.83
N GLY A 349 11.01 -21.64 -1.99
CA GLY A 349 11.81 -21.64 -0.78
C GLY A 349 11.90 -23.05 -0.21
N THR A 350 13.10 -23.49 0.13
CA THR A 350 13.37 -24.83 0.69
C THR A 350 13.15 -24.87 2.21
N SER A 351 13.39 -23.73 2.87
CA SER A 351 13.19 -23.63 4.32
C SER A 351 11.70 -23.51 4.69
N PRO A 352 11.23 -24.21 5.73
CA PRO A 352 9.89 -23.98 6.27
C PRO A 352 9.60 -22.51 6.62
N LYS A 353 10.61 -21.78 7.10
CA LYS A 353 10.51 -20.35 7.42
C LYS A 353 10.27 -19.44 6.21
N ALA A 354 10.55 -19.94 5.00
CA ALA A 354 10.37 -19.19 3.75
C ALA A 354 8.97 -19.38 3.15
N LYS A 355 8.14 -20.27 3.71
CA LYS A 355 6.79 -20.55 3.20
C LYS A 355 5.85 -19.39 3.46
N ARG A 356 5.32 -18.84 2.37
CA ARG A 356 4.44 -17.67 2.36
C ARG A 356 3.59 -17.63 1.10
N VAL A 357 2.54 -16.85 1.10
CA VAL A 357 1.79 -16.48 -0.10
C VAL A 357 2.12 -15.04 -0.48
N GLU A 358 2.24 -14.77 -1.77
CA GLU A 358 2.35 -13.44 -2.37
C GLU A 358 1.04 -13.12 -3.08
N VAL A 359 0.32 -12.13 -2.58
CA VAL A 359 -0.88 -11.59 -3.23
C VAL A 359 -0.45 -10.46 -4.16
N ARG A 360 -0.71 -10.60 -5.45
CA ARG A 360 -0.10 -9.76 -6.49
C ARG A 360 -1.00 -8.67 -7.08
N PHE A 361 -2.32 -8.74 -6.86
CA PHE A 361 -3.24 -7.74 -7.39
C PHE A 361 -3.22 -6.38 -6.66
N PRO A 362 -2.84 -6.25 -5.38
CA PRO A 362 -2.77 -4.95 -4.72
C PRO A 362 -1.86 -3.96 -5.46
N ASP A 363 -2.13 -2.68 -5.29
CA ASP A 363 -1.30 -1.60 -5.82
C ASP A 363 -0.96 -0.56 -4.75
N PRO A 364 0.03 0.31 -4.98
CA PRO A 364 0.57 1.18 -3.94
C PRO A 364 -0.35 2.36 -3.56
N THR A 365 -1.52 2.55 -4.19
CA THR A 365 -2.53 3.50 -3.70
C THR A 365 -3.31 2.96 -2.51
N ALA A 366 -3.18 1.67 -2.20
CA ALA A 366 -3.80 1.07 -1.03
C ALA A 366 -3.39 1.79 0.27
N ASN A 367 -4.37 1.98 1.16
CA ASN A 367 -4.07 2.25 2.56
C ASN A 367 -3.46 0.98 3.16
N PRO A 368 -2.18 0.99 3.59
CA PRO A 368 -1.51 -0.23 4.00
C PRO A 368 -2.17 -0.90 5.20
N TYR A 369 -2.69 -0.12 6.15
CA TYR A 369 -3.38 -0.66 7.32
C TYR A 369 -4.66 -1.39 6.94
N LEU A 370 -5.55 -0.74 6.16
CA LEU A 370 -6.82 -1.33 5.74
C LEU A 370 -6.61 -2.48 4.76
N GLY A 371 -5.71 -2.33 3.80
CA GLY A 371 -5.41 -3.36 2.80
C GLY A 371 -4.85 -4.64 3.43
N PHE A 372 -3.88 -4.50 4.33
CA PHE A 372 -3.27 -5.66 5.02
C PHE A 372 -4.26 -6.30 5.98
N ALA A 373 -5.02 -5.50 6.76
CA ALA A 373 -6.06 -6.02 7.65
C ALA A 373 -7.15 -6.78 6.88
N ALA A 374 -7.64 -6.23 5.76
CA ALA A 374 -8.67 -6.87 4.96
C ALA A 374 -8.19 -8.22 4.37
N MET A 375 -6.95 -8.29 3.87
CA MET A 375 -6.36 -9.55 3.40
C MET A 375 -6.22 -10.58 4.52
N LEU A 376 -5.77 -10.17 5.70
CA LEU A 376 -5.71 -11.06 6.87
C LEU A 376 -7.09 -11.60 7.20
N MET A 377 -8.11 -10.74 7.28
CA MET A 377 -9.48 -11.15 7.60
C MET A 377 -10.06 -12.13 6.57
N ALA A 378 -9.79 -11.92 5.28
CA ALA A 378 -10.17 -12.86 4.22
C ALA A 378 -9.47 -14.23 4.40
N GLY A 379 -8.19 -14.23 4.68
CA GLY A 379 -7.43 -15.45 4.95
C GLY A 379 -7.92 -16.20 6.19
N LEU A 380 -8.25 -15.48 7.27
CA LEU A 380 -8.81 -16.06 8.50
C LEU A 380 -10.20 -16.67 8.27
N ASP A 381 -11.07 -16.02 7.46
CA ASP A 381 -12.34 -16.62 7.03
C ASP A 381 -12.11 -17.91 6.26
N GLY A 382 -11.10 -17.92 5.37
CA GLY A 382 -10.68 -19.12 4.66
C GLY A 382 -10.27 -20.27 5.57
N ILE A 383 -9.45 -19.99 6.57
CA ILE A 383 -9.00 -21.00 7.56
C ILE A 383 -10.18 -21.50 8.41
N LYS A 384 -10.98 -20.58 8.93
CA LYS A 384 -12.11 -20.90 9.81
C LYS A 384 -13.16 -21.76 9.14
N ASN A 385 -13.47 -21.44 7.88
CA ASN A 385 -14.49 -22.13 7.09
C ASN A 385 -13.92 -23.21 6.16
N LYS A 386 -12.62 -23.54 6.26
CA LYS A 386 -11.91 -24.54 5.46
C LYS A 386 -12.14 -24.36 3.95
N ILE A 387 -11.99 -23.14 3.45
CA ILE A 387 -12.23 -22.78 2.05
C ILE A 387 -11.01 -23.18 1.22
N HIS A 388 -11.11 -24.28 0.52
CA HIS A 388 -10.02 -24.74 -0.36
C HIS A 388 -10.01 -23.95 -1.68
N PRO A 389 -8.84 -23.48 -2.16
CA PRO A 389 -8.74 -22.64 -3.37
C PRO A 389 -8.95 -23.41 -4.70
N GLY A 390 -9.20 -24.72 -4.64
CA GLY A 390 -9.26 -25.59 -5.82
C GLY A 390 -7.89 -26.10 -6.25
N ALA A 391 -7.74 -26.48 -7.51
CA ALA A 391 -6.47 -26.95 -8.07
C ALA A 391 -5.52 -25.79 -8.39
N ALA A 392 -4.22 -25.96 -8.13
CA ALA A 392 -3.21 -25.01 -8.55
C ALA A 392 -3.14 -24.91 -10.10
N MET A 393 -2.84 -23.73 -10.60
CA MET A 393 -2.74 -23.46 -12.04
C MET A 393 -1.30 -23.22 -12.47
N ASP A 394 -0.57 -24.30 -12.76
CA ASP A 394 0.85 -24.29 -13.13
C ASP A 394 1.06 -24.08 -14.64
N LYS A 395 0.28 -23.15 -15.23
CA LYS A 395 0.34 -22.77 -16.64
C LYS A 395 0.62 -21.28 -16.76
N ASP A 396 1.14 -20.85 -17.90
CA ASP A 396 1.14 -19.42 -18.23
C ASP A 396 -0.30 -18.96 -18.44
N LEU A 397 -0.79 -18.15 -17.50
CA LEU A 397 -2.17 -17.68 -17.53
C LEU A 397 -2.40 -16.56 -18.56
N TYR A 398 -1.34 -15.93 -19.06
CA TYR A 398 -1.44 -14.90 -20.10
C TYR A 398 -1.73 -15.50 -21.48
N ASP A 399 -1.31 -16.74 -21.73
CA ASP A 399 -1.45 -17.44 -23.02
C ASP A 399 -2.59 -18.47 -23.05
N LEU A 400 -3.51 -18.43 -22.08
CA LEU A 400 -4.61 -19.39 -22.03
C LEU A 400 -5.61 -19.19 -23.17
N PRO A 401 -6.13 -20.32 -23.76
CA PRO A 401 -7.21 -20.24 -24.73
C PRO A 401 -8.45 -19.54 -24.15
N PRO A 402 -9.20 -18.74 -24.95
CA PRO A 402 -10.37 -17.99 -24.48
C PRO A 402 -11.44 -18.82 -23.75
N LYS A 403 -11.57 -20.11 -24.12
CA LYS A 403 -12.51 -21.05 -23.47
C LYS A 403 -12.07 -21.45 -22.06
N GLU A 404 -10.77 -21.50 -21.79
CA GLU A 404 -10.22 -21.76 -20.46
C GLU A 404 -10.26 -20.50 -19.62
N LEU A 405 -9.86 -19.35 -20.17
CA LEU A 405 -9.90 -18.04 -19.53
C LEU A 405 -11.28 -17.70 -18.94
N LYS A 406 -12.35 -17.96 -19.67
CA LYS A 406 -13.73 -17.69 -19.20
C LYS A 406 -14.15 -18.50 -17.97
N LYS A 407 -13.42 -19.56 -17.60
CA LYS A 407 -13.71 -20.39 -16.43
C LYS A 407 -13.02 -19.93 -15.17
N ILE A 408 -12.03 -19.04 -15.28
CA ILE A 408 -11.26 -18.54 -14.15
C ILE A 408 -11.88 -17.22 -13.70
N PRO A 409 -12.24 -17.09 -12.41
CA PRO A 409 -12.75 -15.83 -11.89
C PRO A 409 -11.66 -14.75 -11.97
N THR A 410 -12.10 -13.49 -12.10
CA THR A 410 -11.21 -12.34 -12.20
C THR A 410 -11.39 -11.38 -11.03
N VAL A 411 -10.38 -10.56 -10.79
CA VAL A 411 -10.50 -9.34 -9.98
C VAL A 411 -11.52 -8.39 -10.61
N CYS A 412 -11.95 -7.36 -9.89
CA CYS A 412 -12.86 -6.34 -10.41
C CYS A 412 -12.28 -5.60 -11.62
N GLY A 413 -13.15 -5.18 -12.52
CA GLY A 413 -12.79 -4.35 -13.69
C GLY A 413 -12.90 -2.84 -13.44
N SER A 414 -13.45 -2.42 -12.30
CA SER A 414 -13.62 -1.01 -11.94
C SER A 414 -13.68 -0.82 -10.42
N LEU A 415 -13.37 0.39 -9.95
CA LEU A 415 -13.55 0.75 -8.55
C LEU A 415 -15.02 0.65 -8.13
N ARG A 416 -15.95 1.02 -9.00
CA ARG A 416 -17.40 0.86 -8.75
C ARG A 416 -17.75 -0.59 -8.44
N GLU A 417 -17.28 -1.54 -9.26
CA GLU A 417 -17.51 -2.98 -9.04
C GLU A 417 -16.91 -3.43 -7.70
N ALA A 418 -15.73 -2.96 -7.35
CA ALA A 418 -15.08 -3.29 -6.08
C ALA A 418 -15.86 -2.80 -4.88
N LEU A 419 -16.33 -1.56 -4.90
CA LEU A 419 -17.14 -0.98 -3.81
C LEU A 419 -18.51 -1.70 -3.68
N GLN A 420 -19.15 -2.02 -4.79
CA GLN A 420 -20.38 -2.81 -4.79
C GLN A 420 -20.17 -4.26 -4.31
N SER A 421 -18.99 -4.83 -4.56
CA SER A 421 -18.63 -6.16 -4.07
C SER A 421 -18.35 -6.12 -2.57
N LEU A 422 -17.69 -5.09 -2.08
CA LEU A 422 -17.49 -4.86 -0.64
C LEU A 422 -18.83 -4.70 0.10
N ASP A 423 -19.76 -3.93 -0.46
CA ASP A 423 -21.09 -3.74 0.11
C ASP A 423 -21.85 -5.07 0.30
N LYS A 424 -21.72 -5.97 -0.66
CA LYS A 424 -22.38 -7.29 -0.64
C LYS A 424 -21.67 -8.33 0.20
N ASP A 425 -20.35 -8.26 0.28
CA ASP A 425 -19.48 -9.28 0.91
C ASP A 425 -18.60 -8.62 1.98
N ARG A 426 -19.22 -8.14 3.05
CA ARG A 426 -18.55 -7.47 4.18
C ARG A 426 -18.47 -8.33 5.45
N GLY A 427 -19.16 -9.47 5.48
CA GLY A 427 -19.31 -10.30 6.68
C GLY A 427 -17.98 -10.77 7.26
N PHE A 428 -17.05 -11.19 6.41
CA PHE A 428 -15.73 -11.66 6.85
C PHE A 428 -14.88 -10.57 7.52
N LEU A 429 -15.05 -9.31 7.10
CA LEU A 429 -14.33 -8.15 7.69
C LEU A 429 -14.82 -7.84 9.10
N LYS A 430 -16.11 -8.08 9.37
CA LYS A 430 -16.76 -7.73 10.64
C LYS A 430 -16.52 -8.76 11.75
N ALA A 431 -15.93 -9.91 11.43
CA ALA A 431 -15.60 -10.93 12.42
C ALA A 431 -14.72 -10.33 13.51
N GLY A 432 -15.05 -10.63 14.78
CA GLY A 432 -14.34 -10.09 15.93
C GLY A 432 -14.40 -8.58 16.13
N GLY A 433 -15.28 -7.87 15.41
CA GLY A 433 -15.40 -6.41 15.51
C GLY A 433 -14.20 -5.65 14.89
N VAL A 434 -13.47 -6.28 13.96
CA VAL A 434 -12.28 -5.67 13.31
C VAL A 434 -12.68 -4.48 12.47
N PHE A 435 -13.59 -4.69 11.52
CA PHE A 435 -14.32 -3.62 10.84
C PHE A 435 -15.76 -3.57 11.36
N ASP A 436 -16.44 -2.47 11.17
CA ASP A 436 -17.87 -2.34 11.40
C ASP A 436 -18.58 -1.74 10.18
N ASP A 437 -19.92 -1.74 10.21
CA ASP A 437 -20.71 -1.23 9.10
C ASP A 437 -20.51 0.28 8.91
N ASP A 438 -20.36 1.04 10.00
CA ASP A 438 -20.13 2.50 9.95
C ASP A 438 -18.83 2.84 9.21
N GLN A 439 -17.72 2.13 9.50
CA GLN A 439 -16.45 2.32 8.81
C GLN A 439 -16.55 1.93 7.33
N ILE A 440 -17.19 0.79 7.04
CA ILE A 440 -17.31 0.29 5.66
C ILE A 440 -18.21 1.22 4.83
N ASP A 441 -19.34 1.66 5.36
CA ASP A 441 -20.27 2.55 4.66
C ASP A 441 -19.62 3.91 4.38
N ALA A 442 -18.96 4.51 5.37
CA ALA A 442 -18.21 5.75 5.20
C ALA A 442 -17.10 5.64 4.16
N TYR A 443 -16.39 4.50 4.14
CA TYR A 443 -15.36 4.25 3.13
C TYR A 443 -15.94 4.10 1.73
N ILE A 444 -17.05 3.38 1.58
CA ILE A 444 -17.76 3.23 0.30
C ILE A 444 -18.22 4.58 -0.21
N GLU A 445 -18.85 5.40 0.63
CA GLU A 445 -19.31 6.75 0.26
C GLU A 445 -18.13 7.63 -0.20
N LEU A 446 -17.06 7.66 0.58
CA LEU A 446 -15.85 8.42 0.28
C LEU A 446 -15.24 8.05 -1.08
N LYS A 447 -15.17 6.77 -1.37
CA LYS A 447 -14.57 6.28 -2.63
C LYS A 447 -15.55 6.35 -3.81
N MET A 448 -16.87 6.23 -3.57
CA MET A 448 -17.88 6.40 -4.61
C MET A 448 -17.90 7.83 -5.16
N ALA A 449 -17.63 8.83 -4.33
CA ALA A 449 -17.47 10.22 -4.79
C ALA A 449 -16.34 10.37 -5.82
N GLU A 450 -15.21 9.65 -5.64
CA GLU A 450 -14.10 9.62 -6.61
C GLU A 450 -14.52 8.94 -7.92
N VAL A 451 -15.28 7.83 -7.83
CA VAL A 451 -15.84 7.13 -9.00
C VAL A 451 -16.73 8.05 -9.83
N LEU A 452 -17.68 8.73 -9.17
CA LEU A 452 -18.61 9.64 -9.84
C LEU A 452 -17.87 10.81 -10.51
N ARG A 453 -16.90 11.41 -9.83
CA ARG A 453 -16.08 12.48 -10.40
C ARG A 453 -15.35 12.01 -11.65
N PHE A 454 -14.73 10.83 -11.61
CA PHE A 454 -14.00 10.24 -12.75
C PHE A 454 -14.93 9.95 -13.92
N GLU A 455 -16.09 9.29 -13.68
CA GLU A 455 -17.03 8.90 -14.73
C GLU A 455 -17.72 10.10 -15.41
N MET A 456 -17.87 11.23 -14.70
CA MET A 456 -18.45 12.45 -15.28
C MET A 456 -17.42 13.33 -16.00
N THR A 457 -16.13 13.05 -15.88
CA THR A 457 -15.07 13.88 -16.48
C THR A 457 -14.70 13.33 -17.85
N PRO A 458 -14.96 14.05 -18.97
CA PRO A 458 -14.52 13.63 -20.29
C PRO A 458 -12.99 13.48 -20.36
N HIS A 459 -12.54 12.43 -21.03
CA HIS A 459 -11.13 12.16 -21.20
C HIS A 459 -10.67 12.50 -22.64
N PRO A 460 -9.45 13.04 -22.87
CA PRO A 460 -8.98 13.38 -24.21
C PRO A 460 -9.08 12.25 -25.24
N VAL A 461 -8.90 10.98 -24.83
CA VAL A 461 -9.03 9.82 -25.72
C VAL A 461 -10.45 9.64 -26.27
N GLU A 462 -11.48 10.13 -25.58
CA GLU A 462 -12.88 10.07 -26.05
C GLU A 462 -13.09 11.02 -27.23
N PHE A 463 -12.41 12.17 -27.23
CA PHE A 463 -12.41 13.09 -28.37
C PHE A 463 -11.73 12.47 -29.59
N ASP A 464 -10.59 11.78 -29.38
CA ASP A 464 -9.93 11.04 -30.45
C ASP A 464 -10.83 9.96 -31.06
N MET A 465 -11.52 9.17 -30.23
CA MET A 465 -12.37 8.07 -30.69
C MET A 465 -13.73 8.51 -31.27
N TYR A 466 -14.34 9.58 -30.71
CA TYR A 466 -15.78 9.82 -30.93
C TYR A 466 -16.14 11.22 -31.43
N TYR A 467 -15.21 12.16 -31.53
CA TYR A 467 -15.54 13.55 -31.87
C TYR A 467 -16.21 13.70 -33.25
N SER A 468 -15.86 12.85 -34.19
CA SER A 468 -16.35 12.90 -35.60
C SER A 468 -17.32 11.76 -35.94
N VAL A 469 -17.98 11.10 -34.98
CA VAL A 469 -18.99 10.06 -35.21
C VAL A 469 -20.37 10.66 -35.33
#